data_60830ca7ef4437fe33052062713f18cd
#
_entry.id   60830ca7ef4437fe33052062713f18cd
#
_cell.length_a   1.000
_cell.length_b   1.000
_cell.length_c   1.000
_cell.angle_alpha   90.00
_cell.angle_beta   90.00
_cell.angle_gamma   90.00
#
_symmetry.space_group_name_H-M   'P 1'
#
loop_
_entity.id
_entity.type
_entity.pdbx_description
1 polymer ?
#
loop_
_entity_poly.entity_id
_entity_poly.type
_entity_poly.pdbx_seq_one_letter_code
_entity_poly.pdbx_strand_id
1 'polypeptide(L)'
;MDCRLVLAGGGAADNPEGTAVQAELRHAADGNADIHLLVLPPDAAREINVLQRAAAIVLHKPLHEDFGLTVAEAMWKGKPVIGSFAGGIPVQVIFEVTGYVVNSVEGAAFRIRQLLDSPDLMTRFGGAAREYVRRNFLITRHLGDYLALLASLTG
;
A
#
# COMPACT_ATOMS: atom_id res chain seq x y z
N MET A 1 -12.23 19.49 -0.58
CA MET A 1 -12.06 18.10 -1.03
C MET A 1 -12.67 17.23 0.04
N ASP A 2 -13.68 16.46 -0.31
CA ASP A 2 -14.34 15.54 0.62
C ASP A 2 -13.63 14.17 0.51
N CYS A 3 -12.79 13.85 1.48
CA CYS A 3 -12.08 12.56 1.53
C CYS A 3 -11.93 12.08 2.96
N ARG A 4 -11.94 10.78 3.17
CA ARG A 4 -11.77 10.14 4.46
C ARG A 4 -10.45 9.40 4.52
N LEU A 5 -9.77 9.52 5.65
CA LEU A 5 -8.58 8.77 5.96
C LEU A 5 -8.95 7.56 6.84
N VAL A 6 -8.62 6.38 6.38
CA VAL A 6 -8.75 5.15 7.19
C VAL A 6 -7.36 4.63 7.51
N LEU A 7 -7.02 4.63 8.79
CA LEU A 7 -5.82 4.00 9.33
C LEU A 7 -6.21 2.64 9.88
N ALA A 8 -5.81 1.57 9.20
CA ALA A 8 -6.17 0.20 9.57
C ALA A 8 -4.90 -0.62 9.83
N GLY A 9 -4.87 -1.31 10.95
CA GLY A 9 -3.74 -2.17 11.31
C GLY A 9 -4.00 -3.01 12.55
N GLY A 10 -3.09 -3.92 12.85
CA GLY A 10 -3.13 -4.74 14.04
C GLY A 10 -2.95 -3.93 15.33
N GLY A 11 -3.47 -4.45 16.42
CA GLY A 11 -3.19 -3.93 17.76
C GLY A 11 -1.75 -4.22 18.19
N ALA A 12 -1.15 -3.26 18.87
CA ALA A 12 0.20 -3.38 19.42
C ALA A 12 0.17 -3.76 20.92
N ALA A 13 -0.71 -4.68 21.30
CA ALA A 13 -0.94 -5.03 22.71
C ALA A 13 0.35 -5.49 23.43
N ASP A 14 1.27 -6.11 22.69
CA ASP A 14 2.52 -6.66 23.22
C ASP A 14 3.72 -5.72 23.00
N ASN A 15 3.50 -4.54 22.38
CA ASN A 15 4.56 -3.57 22.10
C ASN A 15 4.23 -2.19 22.71
N PRO A 16 4.97 -1.76 23.76
CA PRO A 16 4.75 -0.46 24.39
C PRO A 16 4.85 0.74 23.43
N GLU A 17 5.77 0.70 22.47
CA GLU A 17 5.93 1.75 21.45
C GLU A 17 4.69 1.83 20.56
N GLY A 18 4.17 0.68 20.12
CA GLY A 18 2.97 0.63 19.31
C GLY A 18 1.73 1.15 20.05
N THR A 19 1.64 0.90 21.35
CA THR A 19 0.55 1.42 22.19
C THR A 19 0.64 2.96 22.31
N ALA A 20 1.85 3.51 22.48
CA ALA A 20 2.07 4.95 22.51
C ALA A 20 1.68 5.62 21.18
N VAL A 21 2.13 5.06 20.06
CA VAL A 21 1.77 5.55 18.71
C VAL A 21 0.26 5.50 18.49
N GLN A 22 -0.43 4.44 18.92
CA GLN A 22 -1.90 4.39 18.82
C GLN A 22 -2.58 5.50 19.63
N ALA A 23 -2.06 5.81 20.82
CA ALA A 23 -2.60 6.89 21.65
C ALA A 23 -2.40 8.25 20.98
N GLU A 24 -1.23 8.51 20.41
CA GLU A 24 -0.93 9.72 19.63
C GLU A 24 -1.85 9.86 18.43
N LEU A 25 -2.06 8.76 17.67
CA LEU A 25 -2.96 8.76 16.52
C LEU A 25 -4.42 9.05 16.92
N ARG A 26 -4.90 8.49 18.04
CA ARG A 26 -6.23 8.78 18.56
C ARG A 26 -6.36 10.24 18.95
N HIS A 27 -5.35 10.80 19.61
CA HIS A 27 -5.33 12.21 19.98
C HIS A 27 -5.30 13.11 18.74
N ALA A 28 -4.49 12.78 17.73
CA ALA A 28 -4.43 13.54 16.48
C ALA A 28 -5.71 13.45 15.65
N ALA A 29 -6.47 12.35 15.77
CA ALA A 29 -7.74 12.14 15.08
C ALA A 29 -8.93 12.71 15.85
N ASP A 30 -8.75 13.09 17.13
CA ASP A 30 -9.83 13.54 18.00
C ASP A 30 -10.54 14.78 17.42
N GLY A 31 -11.86 14.72 17.41
CA GLY A 31 -12.72 15.78 16.83
C GLY A 31 -12.73 15.84 15.29
N ASN A 32 -12.03 14.97 14.59
CA ASN A 32 -12.08 14.92 13.12
C ASN A 32 -12.88 13.71 12.63
N ALA A 33 -14.11 13.96 12.16
CA ALA A 33 -15.03 12.91 11.69
C ALA A 33 -14.54 12.17 10.42
N ASP A 34 -13.56 12.72 9.71
CA ASP A 34 -13.03 12.15 8.47
C ASP A 34 -11.81 11.25 8.68
N ILE A 35 -11.35 11.09 9.95
CA ILE A 35 -10.24 10.20 10.29
C ILE A 35 -10.77 9.01 11.08
N HIS A 36 -10.61 7.81 10.51
CA HIS A 36 -11.06 6.56 11.10
C HIS A 36 -9.88 5.68 11.50
N LEU A 37 -9.78 5.33 12.78
CA LEU A 37 -8.76 4.41 13.30
C LEU A 37 -9.39 3.03 13.52
N LEU A 38 -8.95 2.04 12.78
CA LEU A 38 -9.42 0.66 12.85
C LEU A 38 -8.30 -0.22 13.40
N VAL A 39 -8.45 -0.66 14.64
CA VAL A 39 -7.59 -1.69 15.23
C VAL A 39 -8.18 -3.05 14.88
N LEU A 40 -7.49 -3.78 14.01
CA LEU A 40 -7.96 -5.03 13.46
C LEU A 40 -7.26 -6.23 14.13
N PRO A 41 -7.95 -7.36 14.28
CA PRO A 41 -7.33 -8.58 14.78
C PRO A 41 -6.31 -9.14 13.75
N PRO A 42 -5.39 -10.05 14.17
CA PRO A 42 -4.37 -10.62 13.28
C PRO A 42 -4.92 -11.37 12.06
N ASP A 43 -6.12 -11.88 12.14
CA ASP A 43 -6.80 -12.64 11.09
C ASP A 43 -7.74 -11.80 10.20
N ALA A 44 -7.66 -10.48 10.28
CA ALA A 44 -8.51 -9.52 9.55
C ALA A 44 -8.18 -9.39 8.04
N ALA A 45 -7.70 -10.44 7.40
CA ALA A 45 -7.35 -10.41 5.98
C ALA A 45 -8.52 -10.02 5.06
N ARG A 46 -9.75 -10.39 5.45
CA ARG A 46 -10.97 -10.04 4.71
C ARG A 46 -11.27 -8.55 4.81
N GLU A 47 -11.17 -7.97 5.99
CA GLU A 47 -11.38 -6.55 6.26
C GLU A 47 -10.37 -5.69 5.52
N ILE A 48 -9.10 -6.05 5.58
CA ILE A 48 -8.03 -5.39 4.81
C ILE A 48 -8.30 -5.48 3.31
N ASN A 49 -8.74 -6.64 2.81
CA ASN A 49 -9.10 -6.79 1.40
C ASN A 49 -10.24 -5.86 0.99
N VAL A 50 -11.28 -5.74 1.82
CA VAL A 50 -12.43 -4.85 1.58
C VAL A 50 -11.98 -3.39 1.61
N LEU A 51 -11.21 -2.98 2.61
CA LEU A 51 -10.69 -1.62 2.73
C LEU A 51 -9.83 -1.24 1.52
N GLN A 52 -8.90 -2.09 1.09
CA GLN A 52 -8.09 -1.82 -0.09
C GLN A 52 -8.94 -1.74 -1.37
N ARG A 53 -10.00 -2.53 -1.51
CA ARG A 53 -10.92 -2.46 -2.65
C ARG A 53 -11.75 -1.18 -2.65
N ALA A 54 -12.17 -0.71 -1.48
CA ALA A 54 -12.96 0.52 -1.33
C ALA A 54 -12.11 1.79 -1.45
N ALA A 55 -10.81 1.73 -1.12
CA ALA A 55 -9.92 2.88 -1.16
C ALA A 55 -9.79 3.46 -2.57
N ALA A 56 -9.70 4.77 -2.68
CA ALA A 56 -9.29 5.47 -3.89
C ALA A 56 -7.78 5.39 -4.08
N ILE A 57 -7.02 5.57 -2.99
CA ILE A 57 -5.56 5.54 -2.92
C ILE A 57 -5.17 4.70 -1.72
N VAL A 58 -4.11 3.92 -1.82
CA VAL A 58 -3.52 3.22 -0.67
C VAL A 58 -2.19 3.87 -0.31
N LEU A 59 -2.06 4.22 0.98
CA LEU A 59 -0.84 4.78 1.54
C LEU A 59 -0.10 3.69 2.31
N HIS A 60 1.18 3.50 2.03
CA HIS A 60 2.03 2.58 2.78
C HIS A 60 3.40 3.21 2.99
N LYS A 61 3.60 3.81 4.16
CA LYS A 61 4.80 4.60 4.49
C LYS A 61 5.50 4.09 5.75
N PRO A 62 5.94 2.83 5.81
CA PRO A 62 6.73 2.33 6.91
C PRO A 62 8.12 2.97 6.91
N LEU A 63 8.77 2.96 8.09
CA LEU A 63 10.19 3.30 8.24
C LEU A 63 11.09 2.14 7.81
N HIS A 64 10.64 0.92 8.10
CA HIS A 64 11.29 -0.34 7.73
C HIS A 64 10.26 -1.25 7.07
N GLU A 65 10.64 -1.87 5.98
CA GLU A 65 9.80 -2.82 5.23
C GLU A 65 10.72 -3.82 4.53
N ASP A 66 10.33 -5.07 4.47
CA ASP A 66 11.07 -6.08 3.70
C ASP A 66 10.62 -6.03 2.23
N PHE A 67 9.45 -6.57 1.95
CA PHE A 67 8.92 -6.59 0.59
C PHE A 67 7.75 -5.60 0.39
N GLY A 68 6.82 -5.51 1.36
CA GLY A 68 5.63 -4.68 1.24
C GLY A 68 4.45 -5.41 0.58
N LEU A 69 4.04 -6.55 1.12
CA LEU A 69 2.89 -7.30 0.60
C LEU A 69 1.64 -6.44 0.45
N THR A 70 1.38 -5.55 1.41
CA THR A 70 0.27 -4.59 1.37
C THR A 70 0.27 -3.75 0.09
N VAL A 71 1.45 -3.36 -0.40
CA VAL A 71 1.63 -2.60 -1.64
C VAL A 71 1.22 -3.47 -2.84
N ALA A 72 1.80 -4.66 -2.97
CA ALA A 72 1.48 -5.58 -4.06
C ALA A 72 -0.01 -5.94 -4.09
N GLU A 73 -0.63 -6.16 -2.93
CA GLU A 73 -2.05 -6.43 -2.81
C GLU A 73 -2.94 -5.27 -3.26
N ALA A 74 -2.61 -4.04 -2.87
CA ALA A 74 -3.32 -2.84 -3.29
C ALA A 74 -3.19 -2.63 -4.81
N MET A 75 -1.99 -2.77 -5.34
CA MET A 75 -1.70 -2.69 -6.77
C MET A 75 -2.45 -3.78 -7.56
N TRP A 76 -2.51 -5.01 -7.05
CA TRP A 76 -3.30 -6.10 -7.65
C TRP A 76 -4.80 -5.77 -7.73
N LYS A 77 -5.31 -5.00 -6.77
CA LYS A 77 -6.70 -4.50 -6.76
C LYS A 77 -6.91 -3.29 -7.66
N GLY A 78 -5.88 -2.86 -8.39
CA GLY A 78 -5.94 -1.72 -9.30
C GLY A 78 -5.97 -0.38 -8.57
N LYS A 79 -5.34 -0.30 -7.40
CA LYS A 79 -5.24 0.95 -6.64
C LYS A 79 -3.89 1.61 -6.86
N PRO A 80 -3.86 2.92 -7.12
CA PRO A 80 -2.60 3.66 -7.07
C PRO A 80 -2.07 3.65 -5.63
N VAL A 81 -0.76 3.49 -5.50
CA VAL A 81 -0.09 3.44 -4.20
C VAL A 81 0.82 4.65 -4.03
N ILE A 82 0.81 5.22 -2.83
CA ILE A 82 1.83 6.18 -2.38
C ILE A 82 2.63 5.48 -1.28
N GLY A 83 3.89 5.16 -1.58
CA GLY A 83 4.80 4.43 -0.69
C GLY A 83 5.96 5.27 -0.17
N SER A 84 6.72 4.73 0.78
CA SER A 84 8.01 5.26 1.23
C SER A 84 9.18 4.60 0.49
N PHE A 85 10.39 5.17 0.65
CA PHE A 85 11.64 4.56 0.18
C PHE A 85 12.14 3.48 1.16
N ALA A 86 11.30 2.50 1.50
CA ALA A 86 11.64 1.43 2.41
C ALA A 86 11.57 0.07 1.71
N GLY A 87 12.58 -0.77 1.91
CA GLY A 87 12.64 -2.15 1.43
C GLY A 87 12.28 -2.34 -0.03
N GLY A 88 11.37 -3.25 -0.31
CA GLY A 88 10.90 -3.58 -1.65
C GLY A 88 9.90 -2.60 -2.27
N ILE A 89 9.45 -1.57 -1.56
CA ILE A 89 8.43 -0.64 -2.07
C ILE A 89 8.89 0.08 -3.35
N PRO A 90 10.13 0.62 -3.45
CA PRO A 90 10.58 1.28 -4.68
C PRO A 90 10.72 0.35 -5.88
N VAL A 91 10.82 -0.97 -5.65
CA VAL A 91 10.83 -1.97 -6.74
C VAL A 91 9.42 -2.24 -7.25
N GLN A 92 8.42 -2.12 -6.39
CA GLN A 92 7.03 -2.36 -6.73
C GLN A 92 6.36 -1.13 -7.33
N VAL A 93 6.60 0.04 -6.75
CA VAL A 93 5.93 1.29 -7.16
C VAL A 93 6.81 2.03 -8.16
N ILE A 94 6.46 1.92 -9.43
CA ILE A 94 7.13 2.65 -10.52
C ILE A 94 6.59 4.08 -10.53
N PHE A 95 7.48 5.04 -10.26
CA PHE A 95 7.16 6.46 -10.14
C PHE A 95 6.44 7.01 -11.38
N GLU A 96 5.31 7.68 -11.18
CA GLU A 96 4.44 8.27 -12.21
C GLU A 96 3.83 7.26 -13.21
N VAL A 97 3.99 5.96 -12.96
CA VAL A 97 3.41 4.89 -13.76
C VAL A 97 2.38 4.09 -12.97
N THR A 98 2.78 3.56 -11.79
CA THR A 98 1.91 2.74 -10.94
C THR A 98 1.53 3.42 -9.62
N GLY A 99 2.17 4.52 -9.31
CA GLY A 99 1.98 5.27 -8.07
C GLY A 99 3.11 6.27 -7.84
N TYR A 100 3.33 6.60 -6.58
CA TYR A 100 4.38 7.51 -6.16
C TYR A 100 5.17 6.93 -5.00
N VAL A 101 6.48 7.16 -5.00
CA VAL A 101 7.34 6.94 -3.83
C VAL A 101 7.75 8.31 -3.29
N VAL A 102 7.54 8.56 -2.01
CA VAL A 102 7.72 9.86 -1.37
C VAL A 102 8.49 9.72 -0.05
N ASN A 103 9.26 10.73 0.29
CA ASN A 103 10.11 10.75 1.48
C ASN A 103 9.70 11.80 2.52
N SER A 104 8.67 12.62 2.24
CA SER A 104 8.20 13.64 3.17
C SER A 104 6.68 13.64 3.30
N VAL A 105 6.18 14.30 4.34
CA VAL A 105 4.75 14.50 4.58
C VAL A 105 4.15 15.40 3.50
N GLU A 106 4.85 16.49 3.15
CA GLU A 106 4.43 17.44 2.13
C GLU A 106 4.36 16.78 0.75
N GLY A 107 5.35 15.94 0.42
CA GLY A 107 5.35 15.15 -0.81
C GLY A 107 4.17 14.19 -0.86
N ALA A 108 3.86 13.51 0.24
CA ALA A 108 2.69 12.65 0.32
C ALA A 108 1.39 13.45 0.13
N ALA A 109 1.22 14.55 0.85
CA ALA A 109 0.05 15.41 0.76
C ALA A 109 -0.15 15.97 -0.66
N PHE A 110 0.93 16.40 -1.31
CA PHE A 110 0.88 16.88 -2.70
C PHE A 110 0.40 15.78 -3.65
N ARG A 111 0.98 14.57 -3.56
CA ARG A 111 0.61 13.45 -4.44
C ARG A 111 -0.79 12.89 -4.18
N ILE A 112 -1.25 12.91 -2.94
CA ILE A 112 -2.64 12.57 -2.60
C ILE A 112 -3.59 13.53 -3.32
N ARG A 113 -3.38 14.84 -3.18
CA ARG A 113 -4.22 15.85 -3.84
C ARG A 113 -4.21 15.68 -5.35
N GLN A 114 -3.03 15.54 -5.95
CA GLN A 114 -2.88 15.34 -7.39
C GLN A 114 -3.69 14.14 -7.90
N LEU A 115 -3.68 13.01 -7.18
CA LEU A 115 -4.45 11.83 -7.55
C LEU A 115 -5.95 12.07 -7.37
N LEU A 116 -6.38 12.63 -6.22
CA LEU A 116 -7.79 12.87 -5.93
C LEU A 116 -8.42 13.90 -6.89
N ASP A 117 -7.63 14.87 -7.36
CA ASP A 117 -8.09 15.87 -8.34
C ASP A 117 -8.12 15.32 -9.78
N SER A 118 -7.57 14.11 -10.03
CA SER A 118 -7.49 13.52 -11.36
C SER A 118 -7.95 12.05 -11.40
N PRO A 119 -9.26 11.78 -11.56
CA PRO A 119 -9.80 10.42 -11.68
C PRO A 119 -9.17 9.61 -12.82
N ASP A 120 -8.83 10.27 -13.93
CA ASP A 120 -8.18 9.62 -15.07
C ASP A 120 -6.78 9.14 -14.71
N LEU A 121 -6.04 9.94 -13.94
CA LEU A 121 -4.72 9.57 -13.44
C LEU A 121 -4.80 8.38 -12.49
N MET A 122 -5.78 8.38 -11.58
CA MET A 122 -6.02 7.25 -10.68
C MET A 122 -6.33 5.97 -11.45
N THR A 123 -7.21 6.04 -12.45
CA THR A 123 -7.57 4.90 -13.29
C THR A 123 -6.38 4.36 -14.07
N ARG A 124 -5.59 5.25 -14.67
CA ARG A 124 -4.37 4.89 -15.41
C ARG A 124 -3.35 4.22 -14.50
N PHE A 125 -3.05 4.81 -13.35
CA PHE A 125 -2.08 4.24 -12.39
C PHE A 125 -2.56 2.91 -11.83
N GLY A 126 -3.82 2.80 -11.46
CA GLY A 126 -4.40 1.57 -10.95
C GLY A 126 -4.35 0.43 -11.97
N GLY A 127 -4.65 0.72 -13.24
CA GLY A 127 -4.55 -0.25 -14.34
C GLY A 127 -3.11 -0.71 -14.57
N ALA A 128 -2.16 0.24 -14.61
CA ALA A 128 -0.74 -0.05 -14.76
C ALA A 128 -0.19 -0.83 -13.55
N ALA A 129 -0.60 -0.47 -12.33
CA ALA A 129 -0.21 -1.15 -11.10
C ALA A 129 -0.64 -2.62 -11.11
N ARG A 130 -1.90 -2.90 -11.46
CA ARG A 130 -2.41 -4.27 -11.55
C ARG A 130 -1.66 -5.10 -12.57
N GLU A 131 -1.40 -4.53 -13.75
CA GLU A 131 -0.67 -5.23 -14.80
C GLU A 131 0.79 -5.49 -14.41
N TYR A 132 1.41 -4.54 -13.71
CA TYR A 132 2.77 -4.70 -13.21
C TYR A 132 2.89 -5.84 -12.20
N VAL A 133 1.95 -5.93 -11.23
CA VAL A 133 1.89 -7.05 -10.28
C VAL A 133 1.64 -8.37 -10.99
N ARG A 134 0.73 -8.40 -11.96
CA ARG A 134 0.43 -9.60 -12.75
C ARG A 134 1.67 -10.16 -13.44
N ARG A 135 2.52 -9.30 -13.97
CA ARG A 135 3.73 -9.70 -14.70
C ARG A 135 4.90 -10.06 -13.80
N ASN A 136 5.00 -9.44 -12.61
CA ASN A 136 6.24 -9.50 -11.84
C ASN A 136 6.12 -10.22 -10.49
N PHE A 137 4.94 -10.24 -9.85
CA PHE A 137 4.83 -10.66 -8.45
C PHE A 137 3.85 -11.80 -8.17
N LEU A 138 3.22 -12.39 -9.19
CA LEU A 138 2.38 -13.57 -8.97
C LEU A 138 3.21 -14.84 -8.85
N ILE A 139 2.73 -15.78 -8.06
CA ILE A 139 3.35 -17.09 -7.86
C ILE A 139 3.54 -17.86 -9.18
N THR A 140 2.64 -17.69 -10.12
CA THR A 140 2.73 -18.31 -11.46
C THR A 140 3.94 -17.82 -12.24
N ARG A 141 4.29 -16.53 -12.13
CA ARG A 141 5.50 -15.97 -12.72
C ARG A 141 6.74 -16.57 -12.06
N HIS A 142 6.78 -16.61 -10.73
CA HIS A 142 7.88 -17.15 -9.95
C HIS A 142 8.12 -18.63 -10.28
N LEU A 143 7.05 -19.43 -10.38
CA LEU A 143 7.15 -20.82 -10.82
C LEU A 143 7.78 -20.94 -12.23
N GLY A 144 7.37 -20.08 -13.16
CA GLY A 144 7.94 -20.06 -14.51
C GLY A 144 9.45 -19.80 -14.49
N ASP A 145 9.92 -18.86 -13.67
CA ASP A 145 11.35 -18.55 -13.52
C ASP A 145 12.13 -19.72 -12.92
N TYR A 146 11.57 -20.39 -11.90
CA TYR A 146 12.17 -21.60 -11.33
C TYR A 146 12.31 -22.72 -12.35
N LEU A 147 11.25 -22.99 -13.11
CA LEU A 147 11.29 -24.03 -14.15
C LEU A 147 12.30 -23.70 -15.25
N ALA A 148 12.37 -22.43 -15.66
CA ALA A 148 13.38 -21.99 -16.64
C ALA A 148 14.80 -22.16 -16.11
N LEU A 149 15.05 -21.79 -14.84
CA LEU A 149 16.35 -21.99 -14.19
C LEU A 149 16.72 -23.48 -14.15
N LEU A 150 15.82 -24.36 -13.70
CA LEU A 150 16.07 -25.79 -13.64
C LEU A 150 16.36 -26.37 -15.03
N ALA A 151 15.60 -25.98 -16.05
CA ALA A 151 15.85 -26.42 -17.43
C ALA A 151 17.24 -26.00 -17.93
N SER A 152 17.71 -24.80 -17.54
CA SER A 152 19.05 -24.31 -17.93
C SER A 152 20.21 -25.09 -17.26
N LEU A 153 19.94 -25.77 -16.16
CA LEU A 153 20.94 -26.58 -15.44
C LEU A 153 21.01 -28.06 -15.91
N THR A 154 19.97 -28.49 -16.64
CA THR A 154 19.86 -29.91 -17.11
C THR A 154 20.13 -30.07 -18.61
N GLY A 155 20.33 -28.98 -19.34
CA GLY A 155 20.73 -28.96 -20.74
C GLY A 155 22.21 -28.75 -20.84
#